data_726a8a07579dca8040c5a6e0a340f3b9
#
_entry.id   726a8a07579dca8040c5a6e0a340f3b9
#
_cell.length_a   1.000
_cell.length_b   1.000
_cell.length_c   1.000
_cell.angle_alpha   90.00
_cell.angle_beta   90.00
_cell.angle_gamma   90.00
#
_symmetry.space_group_name_H-M   'P 1'
#
loop_
_entity.id
_entity.type
_entity.pdbx_description
1 polymer ?
#
loop_
_entity_poly.entity_id
_entity_poly.type
_entity_poly.pdbx_seq_one_letter_code
_entity_poly.pdbx_strand_id
1 'polypeptide(L)'
;MIICHYCGSKTSDKEFCDNCSKFLGNTNVQHLEKSFQHKVEQYDRGTLNCIALPYKFDRKQIVYFNYDSIQNPLQVDYNDGKFYFIDKNEINLEDYIKNHDLNFDNIYKIVNDIGKILLHIQLQGYILGSFNISDFWINNNSLNIIYRQTRKVLKINDNLNNYSIGKICSPEVLSEDIESLDKTTDVYLLGKLFIELITMNKIYINDYTHERFIIYNLNLFIKDIPNGLQNWIGKSTNIYNEKRYSDIQTSLSELKHLYEVEKLREKDDYNILLTCEGTTDVGKGKLEKSKNKEKANEDSNLIIKHGEKLFIMVSDGVSNSLYGTGHDASNIVKDVCADMWNKRVNDLENKNDINNFIKSIIKESNKRIFESVKENISKYTNLEHGIMAATFSVAIIIKNKLYYTSLGDSPIYIINKNSISRLNVEDNYGNEKLREGISWEQFIDLESKSSLTKYIGGNFAPIYNEKSIIFELKTLNLVKDDIVLICSDGLTDYIGNILDGDDMCNRDNCIIDVFSNENKNLKNINSKLVDIANDNGGGDNITIVLVKAQ
;
A
#
# COMPACT_ATOMS: atom_id res chain seq x y z
N MET A 1 -41.42 2.28 -40.25
CA MET A 1 -41.63 1.84 -38.86
C MET A 1 -40.30 1.37 -38.33
N ILE A 2 -39.75 2.02 -37.34
CA ILE A 2 -38.39 1.75 -36.76
C ILE A 2 -38.59 1.00 -35.45
N ILE A 3 -37.73 0.04 -35.16
CA ILE A 3 -37.68 -0.58 -33.84
C ILE A 3 -36.75 0.27 -32.99
N CYS A 4 -37.27 0.80 -31.89
CA CYS A 4 -36.47 1.56 -30.93
C CYS A 4 -35.41 0.66 -30.30
N HIS A 5 -34.15 1.00 -30.47
CA HIS A 5 -33.03 0.24 -29.91
C HIS A 5 -32.87 0.43 -28.38
N TYR A 6 -33.60 1.38 -27.78
CA TYR A 6 -33.60 1.58 -26.33
C TYR A 6 -34.63 0.73 -25.57
N CYS A 7 -35.82 0.55 -26.14
CA CYS A 7 -36.91 -0.15 -25.46
C CYS A 7 -37.53 -1.31 -26.26
N GLY A 8 -37.04 -1.57 -27.50
CA GLY A 8 -37.55 -2.62 -28.38
C GLY A 8 -38.92 -2.35 -29.03
N SER A 9 -39.59 -1.24 -28.70
CA SER A 9 -40.91 -0.93 -29.23
C SER A 9 -40.87 -0.47 -30.69
N LYS A 10 -41.89 -0.85 -31.46
CA LYS A 10 -42.10 -0.34 -32.79
C LYS A 10 -42.60 1.11 -32.69
N THR A 11 -41.92 2.02 -33.41
CA THR A 11 -42.29 3.43 -33.46
C THR A 11 -42.44 3.88 -34.91
N SER A 12 -43.20 4.98 -35.11
CA SER A 12 -43.29 5.61 -36.42
C SER A 12 -41.97 6.29 -36.79
N ASP A 13 -41.83 6.71 -38.04
CA ASP A 13 -40.65 7.43 -38.55
C ASP A 13 -40.56 8.83 -37.94
N LYS A 14 -40.22 8.92 -36.67
CA LYS A 14 -40.06 10.15 -35.91
C LYS A 14 -38.66 10.22 -35.31
N GLU A 15 -38.23 11.45 -35.00
CA GLU A 15 -36.97 11.71 -34.36
C GLU A 15 -36.86 11.08 -32.95
N PHE A 16 -38.01 10.80 -32.32
CA PHE A 16 -38.09 10.23 -30.96
C PHE A 16 -39.02 9.02 -30.89
N CYS A 17 -38.63 8.06 -30.04
CA CYS A 17 -39.47 6.89 -29.77
C CYS A 17 -40.78 7.28 -29.07
N ASP A 18 -41.92 6.83 -29.60
CA ASP A 18 -43.24 7.09 -29.03
C ASP A 18 -43.42 6.46 -27.63
N ASN A 19 -42.67 5.39 -27.29
CA ASN A 19 -42.83 4.69 -26.03
C ASN A 19 -41.86 5.16 -24.94
N CYS A 20 -40.57 5.33 -25.23
CA CYS A 20 -39.56 5.71 -24.23
C CYS A 20 -39.00 7.12 -24.45
N SER A 21 -39.52 7.84 -25.42
CA SER A 21 -39.16 9.22 -25.78
C SER A 21 -37.68 9.44 -26.11
N LYS A 22 -36.92 8.38 -26.37
CA LYS A 22 -35.52 8.49 -26.74
C LYS A 22 -35.37 8.83 -28.24
N PHE A 23 -34.31 9.58 -28.55
CA PHE A 23 -34.02 10.02 -29.91
C PHE A 23 -33.59 8.88 -30.82
N LEU A 24 -34.08 8.79 -32.03
CA LEU A 24 -33.91 7.72 -33.00
C LEU A 24 -33.29 8.15 -34.34
N GLY A 25 -33.20 9.48 -34.60
CA GLY A 25 -32.83 10.01 -35.91
C GLY A 25 -31.33 10.10 -36.16
N ASN A 26 -30.95 10.04 -37.45
CA ASN A 26 -29.62 10.36 -37.97
C ASN A 26 -29.71 11.74 -38.68
N THR A 27 -29.56 12.83 -37.95
CA THR A 27 -29.66 14.17 -38.49
C THR A 27 -28.37 14.96 -38.34
N ASN A 28 -28.26 16.10 -39.01
CA ASN A 28 -27.17 17.04 -38.89
C ASN A 28 -27.02 17.49 -37.43
N VAL A 29 -25.77 17.53 -36.91
CA VAL A 29 -25.44 17.81 -35.51
C VAL A 29 -26.16 19.04 -34.93
N GLN A 30 -26.26 20.13 -35.72
CA GLN A 30 -26.96 21.35 -35.27
C GLN A 30 -28.47 21.14 -35.08
N HIS A 31 -29.07 20.30 -35.88
CA HIS A 31 -30.48 19.95 -35.77
C HIS A 31 -30.72 18.99 -34.61
N LEU A 32 -29.79 18.07 -34.40
CA LEU A 32 -29.79 17.15 -33.29
C LEU A 32 -29.76 17.88 -31.93
N GLU A 33 -28.81 18.80 -31.76
CA GLU A 33 -28.66 19.56 -30.51
C GLU A 33 -29.92 20.36 -30.17
N LYS A 34 -30.55 20.99 -31.15
CA LYS A 34 -31.81 21.73 -30.95
C LYS A 34 -32.99 20.84 -30.59
N SER A 35 -33.13 19.67 -31.27
CA SER A 35 -34.21 18.72 -30.99
C SER A 35 -34.05 18.10 -29.58
N PHE A 36 -32.82 17.80 -29.17
CA PHE A 36 -32.54 17.25 -27.87
C PHE A 36 -32.78 18.24 -26.75
N GLN A 37 -32.33 19.48 -26.88
CA GLN A 37 -32.57 20.52 -25.86
C GLN A 37 -34.06 20.72 -25.61
N HIS A 38 -34.86 20.75 -26.65
CA HIS A 38 -36.31 20.88 -26.49
C HIS A 38 -36.95 19.72 -25.73
N LYS A 39 -36.49 18.49 -25.97
CA LYS A 39 -37.01 17.30 -25.26
C LYS A 39 -36.45 17.16 -23.84
N VAL A 40 -35.16 17.53 -23.62
CA VAL A 40 -34.54 17.55 -22.31
C VAL A 40 -35.24 18.51 -21.36
N GLU A 41 -35.63 19.71 -21.84
CA GLU A 41 -36.44 20.67 -21.06
C GLU A 41 -37.79 20.09 -20.64
N GLN A 42 -38.38 19.20 -21.45
CA GLN A 42 -39.66 18.54 -21.12
C GLN A 42 -39.51 17.43 -20.05
N TYR A 43 -38.36 16.71 -20.02
CA TYR A 43 -38.23 15.53 -19.17
C TYR A 43 -37.47 15.78 -17.87
N ASP A 44 -36.36 16.51 -17.87
CA ASP A 44 -35.47 16.61 -16.72
C ASP A 44 -34.88 18.01 -16.45
N ARG A 45 -35.16 19.00 -17.26
CA ARG A 45 -34.56 20.34 -17.18
C ARG A 45 -33.04 20.37 -17.18
N GLY A 46 -32.39 19.37 -17.79
CA GLY A 46 -30.93 19.30 -17.91
C GLY A 46 -30.43 19.90 -19.22
N THR A 47 -29.14 20.20 -19.31
CA THR A 47 -28.47 20.64 -20.53
C THR A 47 -27.94 19.44 -21.31
N LEU A 48 -27.92 19.57 -22.64
CA LEU A 48 -27.33 18.55 -23.50
C LEU A 48 -25.80 18.69 -23.49
N ASN A 49 -25.08 17.64 -23.13
CA ASN A 49 -23.63 17.58 -23.21
C ASN A 49 -23.20 16.67 -24.35
N CYS A 50 -22.32 17.17 -25.22
CA CYS A 50 -21.78 16.43 -26.35
C CYS A 50 -20.30 16.12 -26.10
N ILE A 51 -19.95 14.84 -26.04
CA ILE A 51 -18.58 14.37 -25.93
C ILE A 51 -18.14 13.86 -27.29
N ALA A 52 -17.14 14.49 -27.91
CA ALA A 52 -16.54 14.04 -29.15
C ALA A 52 -15.33 13.15 -28.85
N LEU A 53 -15.27 11.98 -29.46
CA LEU A 53 -14.17 11.04 -29.33
C LEU A 53 -13.29 11.05 -30.60
N PRO A 54 -11.98 10.81 -30.46
CA PRO A 54 -11.04 10.84 -31.58
C PRO A 54 -11.12 9.62 -32.51
N TYR A 55 -12.09 8.73 -32.30
CA TYR A 55 -12.21 7.46 -33.04
C TYR A 55 -13.67 7.14 -33.39
N LYS A 56 -13.85 6.35 -34.45
CA LYS A 56 -15.16 5.90 -34.91
C LYS A 56 -15.61 4.66 -34.16
N PHE A 57 -16.87 4.59 -33.80
CA PHE A 57 -17.48 3.46 -33.11
C PHE A 57 -18.39 2.64 -34.05
N ASP A 58 -18.39 1.31 -33.90
CA ASP A 58 -19.41 0.44 -34.49
C ASP A 58 -20.62 0.36 -33.53
N ARG A 59 -21.84 0.39 -34.08
CA ARG A 59 -23.11 0.27 -33.33
C ARG A 59 -23.17 -0.96 -32.43
N LYS A 60 -22.51 -2.04 -32.77
CA LYS A 60 -22.46 -3.29 -32.00
C LYS A 60 -21.59 -3.22 -30.75
N GLN A 61 -20.82 -2.14 -30.57
CA GLN A 61 -19.84 -2.01 -29.50
C GLN A 61 -20.37 -1.31 -28.24
N ILE A 62 -21.59 -0.77 -28.30
CA ILE A 62 -22.22 -0.09 -27.16
C ILE A 62 -23.19 -1.05 -26.50
N VAL A 63 -22.94 -1.33 -25.22
CA VAL A 63 -23.83 -2.10 -24.35
C VAL A 63 -24.56 -1.14 -23.43
N TYR A 64 -25.85 -1.26 -23.32
CA TYR A 64 -26.67 -0.40 -22.45
C TYR A 64 -26.85 -1.07 -21.09
N PHE A 65 -26.46 -0.35 -20.03
CA PHE A 65 -26.54 -0.82 -18.65
C PHE A 65 -27.75 -0.16 -17.96
N ASN A 66 -28.47 -0.95 -17.17
CA ASN A 66 -29.53 -0.44 -16.30
C ASN A 66 -28.99 -0.26 -14.88
N TYR A 67 -28.26 0.81 -14.66
CA TYR A 67 -27.65 1.16 -13.38
C TYR A 67 -27.58 2.68 -13.25
N ASP A 68 -28.03 3.24 -12.12
CA ASP A 68 -28.18 4.69 -11.94
C ASP A 68 -26.85 5.46 -12.06
N SER A 69 -25.73 4.84 -11.69
CA SER A 69 -24.39 5.41 -11.83
C SER A 69 -23.75 5.18 -13.21
N ILE A 70 -24.46 4.57 -14.17
CA ILE A 70 -24.01 4.45 -15.55
C ILE A 70 -24.95 5.23 -16.46
N GLN A 71 -24.47 6.35 -16.96
CA GLN A 71 -25.21 7.14 -17.92
C GLN A 71 -24.92 6.64 -19.33
N ASN A 72 -25.87 5.90 -19.89
CA ASN A 72 -25.81 5.50 -21.29
C ASN A 72 -26.00 6.72 -22.20
N PRO A 73 -25.35 6.79 -23.36
CA PRO A 73 -25.58 7.88 -24.30
C PRO A 73 -27.04 7.90 -24.80
N LEU A 74 -27.63 9.07 -24.86
CA LEU A 74 -28.94 9.28 -25.47
C LEU A 74 -28.90 9.03 -26.97
N GLN A 75 -27.82 9.47 -27.59
CA GLN A 75 -27.56 9.36 -29.03
C GLN A 75 -26.04 9.20 -29.26
N VAL A 76 -25.69 8.45 -30.28
CA VAL A 76 -24.32 8.31 -30.75
C VAL A 76 -24.29 8.64 -32.24
N ASP A 77 -23.46 9.61 -32.62
CA ASP A 77 -23.08 9.82 -34.01
C ASP A 77 -21.85 8.99 -34.33
N TYR A 78 -22.07 7.87 -34.98
CA TYR A 78 -21.03 6.91 -35.32
C TYR A 78 -20.04 7.40 -36.37
N ASN A 79 -20.43 8.37 -37.21
CA ASN A 79 -19.57 8.92 -38.24
C ASN A 79 -18.58 9.93 -37.66
N ASP A 80 -19.06 10.78 -36.77
CA ASP A 80 -18.28 11.84 -36.16
C ASP A 80 -17.70 11.45 -34.79
N GLY A 81 -18.02 10.25 -34.25
CA GLY A 81 -17.59 9.79 -32.94
C GLY A 81 -18.13 10.62 -31.79
N LYS A 82 -19.36 11.17 -31.93
CA LYS A 82 -19.96 12.03 -30.91
C LYS A 82 -20.98 11.29 -30.08
N PHE A 83 -20.91 11.48 -28.78
CA PHE A 83 -21.83 10.94 -27.78
C PHE A 83 -22.59 12.06 -27.10
N TYR A 84 -23.88 11.92 -26.97
CA TYR A 84 -24.77 12.93 -26.39
C TYR A 84 -25.35 12.40 -25.07
N PHE A 85 -25.18 13.18 -24.01
CA PHE A 85 -25.65 12.89 -22.65
C PHE A 85 -26.49 14.05 -22.11
N ILE A 86 -27.40 13.77 -21.15
CA ILE A 86 -28.06 14.80 -20.36
C ILE A 86 -27.14 15.16 -19.20
N ASP A 87 -26.83 16.44 -19.07
CA ASP A 87 -26.07 16.99 -17.96
C ASP A 87 -27.05 17.48 -16.87
N LYS A 88 -26.87 16.94 -15.65
CA LYS A 88 -27.67 17.28 -14.48
C LYS A 88 -26.82 17.97 -13.42
N ASN A 89 -26.12 19.04 -13.79
CA ASN A 89 -25.23 19.77 -12.88
C ASN A 89 -24.07 18.93 -12.37
N GLU A 90 -23.40 18.22 -13.27
CA GLU A 90 -22.28 17.32 -13.02
C GLU A 90 -20.98 17.99 -13.45
N ILE A 91 -19.90 17.76 -12.70
CA ILE A 91 -18.54 18.20 -13.03
C ILE A 91 -17.74 16.97 -13.47
N ASN A 92 -16.85 17.14 -14.44
CA ASN A 92 -15.90 16.10 -14.80
C ASN A 92 -15.02 15.75 -13.59
N LEU A 93 -14.84 14.45 -13.30
CA LEU A 93 -14.11 14.01 -12.13
C LEU A 93 -12.63 14.44 -12.16
N GLU A 94 -12.01 14.51 -13.33
CA GLU A 94 -10.63 14.98 -13.46
C GLU A 94 -10.50 16.47 -13.09
N ASP A 95 -11.48 17.30 -13.48
CA ASP A 95 -11.51 18.71 -13.11
C ASP A 95 -11.85 18.89 -11.62
N TYR A 96 -12.72 18.05 -11.06
CA TYR A 96 -13.00 18.04 -9.63
C TYR A 96 -11.73 17.77 -8.82
N ILE A 97 -10.98 16.73 -9.18
CA ILE A 97 -9.74 16.32 -8.53
C ILE A 97 -8.67 17.43 -8.59
N LYS A 98 -8.52 18.11 -9.74
CA LYS A 98 -7.55 19.20 -9.90
C LYS A 98 -7.85 20.42 -9.00
N ASN A 99 -9.11 20.64 -8.65
CA ASN A 99 -9.56 21.81 -7.92
C ASN A 99 -9.82 21.56 -6.42
N HIS A 100 -9.66 20.33 -5.93
CA HIS A 100 -9.93 19.97 -4.54
C HIS A 100 -8.78 19.13 -3.97
N ASP A 101 -8.35 19.47 -2.75
CA ASP A 101 -7.44 18.61 -1.98
C ASP A 101 -8.22 17.38 -1.50
N LEU A 102 -7.80 16.20 -1.97
CA LEU A 102 -8.41 14.94 -1.59
C LEU A 102 -7.76 14.39 -0.33
N ASN A 103 -8.56 14.18 0.70
CA ASN A 103 -8.18 13.35 1.84
C ASN A 103 -8.48 11.87 1.55
N PHE A 104 -8.07 10.99 2.47
CA PHE A 104 -8.28 9.56 2.31
C PHE A 104 -9.77 9.18 2.16
N ASP A 105 -10.67 9.82 2.90
CA ASP A 105 -12.12 9.56 2.82
C ASP A 105 -12.68 9.87 1.43
N ASN A 106 -12.21 10.96 0.80
CA ASN A 106 -12.60 11.31 -0.56
C ASN A 106 -12.07 10.28 -1.57
N ILE A 107 -10.80 9.90 -1.45
CA ILE A 107 -10.17 8.90 -2.33
C ILE A 107 -10.88 7.55 -2.20
N TYR A 108 -11.09 7.09 -0.95
CA TYR A 108 -11.84 5.85 -0.69
C TYR A 108 -13.22 5.89 -1.34
N LYS A 109 -13.97 7.00 -1.16
CA LYS A 109 -15.30 7.14 -1.76
C LYS A 109 -15.26 7.06 -3.28
N ILE A 110 -14.34 7.78 -3.93
CA ILE A 110 -14.18 7.76 -5.39
C ILE A 110 -13.88 6.34 -5.88
N VAL A 111 -12.89 5.67 -5.30
CA VAL A 111 -12.50 4.31 -5.70
C VAL A 111 -13.61 3.30 -5.46
N ASN A 112 -14.29 3.38 -4.31
CA ASN A 112 -15.40 2.51 -3.98
C ASN A 112 -16.60 2.69 -4.94
N ASP A 113 -16.93 3.92 -5.29
CA ASP A 113 -18.06 4.19 -6.20
C ASP A 113 -17.73 3.79 -7.65
N ILE A 114 -16.51 4.03 -8.12
CA ILE A 114 -16.03 3.52 -9.42
C ILE A 114 -15.99 1.99 -9.40
N GLY A 115 -15.51 1.39 -8.30
CA GLY A 115 -15.52 -0.07 -8.13
C GLY A 115 -16.91 -0.68 -8.23
N LYS A 116 -17.95 -0.04 -7.67
CA LYS A 116 -19.34 -0.50 -7.81
C LYS A 116 -19.83 -0.43 -9.26
N ILE A 117 -19.41 0.59 -10.01
CA ILE A 117 -19.70 0.70 -11.43
C ILE A 117 -19.06 -0.48 -12.19
N LEU A 118 -17.76 -0.73 -11.96
CA LEU A 118 -17.05 -1.85 -12.57
C LEU A 118 -17.66 -3.21 -12.17
N LEU A 119 -18.04 -3.37 -10.91
CA LEU A 119 -18.73 -4.57 -10.44
C LEU A 119 -20.04 -4.79 -11.19
N HIS A 120 -20.83 -3.74 -11.40
CA HIS A 120 -22.07 -3.84 -12.16
C HIS A 120 -21.83 -4.27 -13.61
N ILE A 121 -20.78 -3.75 -14.25
CA ILE A 121 -20.34 -4.15 -15.59
C ILE A 121 -19.94 -5.64 -15.60
N GLN A 122 -19.17 -6.09 -14.60
CA GLN A 122 -18.76 -7.50 -14.46
C GLN A 122 -19.92 -8.47 -14.26
N LEU A 123 -20.91 -8.07 -13.48
CA LEU A 123 -22.12 -8.88 -13.25
C LEU A 123 -22.94 -9.11 -14.52
N GLN A 124 -22.79 -8.23 -15.53
CA GLN A 124 -23.39 -8.38 -16.86
C GLN A 124 -22.51 -9.18 -17.84
N GLY A 125 -21.36 -9.69 -17.37
CA GLY A 125 -20.44 -10.50 -18.18
C GLY A 125 -19.45 -9.66 -19.04
N TYR A 126 -19.25 -8.41 -18.68
CA TYR A 126 -18.33 -7.49 -19.36
C TYR A 126 -17.23 -6.99 -18.42
N ILE A 127 -16.14 -6.47 -18.98
CA ILE A 127 -15.07 -5.76 -18.32
C ILE A 127 -14.80 -4.44 -19.03
N LEU A 128 -14.24 -3.47 -18.32
CA LEU A 128 -13.87 -2.19 -18.92
C LEU A 128 -12.46 -2.23 -19.53
N GLY A 129 -11.51 -2.90 -18.85
CA GLY A 129 -10.13 -3.13 -19.30
C GLY A 129 -9.23 -1.91 -19.30
N SER A 130 -9.77 -0.72 -19.57
CA SER A 130 -9.11 0.57 -19.38
C SER A 130 -10.11 1.72 -19.30
N PHE A 131 -9.70 2.84 -18.68
CA PHE A 131 -10.49 4.08 -18.65
C PHE A 131 -9.60 5.33 -18.46
N ASN A 132 -10.19 6.51 -18.66
CA ASN A 132 -9.65 7.78 -18.18
C ASN A 132 -10.46 8.26 -16.99
N ILE A 133 -9.85 8.99 -16.07
CA ILE A 133 -10.58 9.64 -14.96
C ILE A 133 -11.66 10.57 -15.53
N SER A 134 -11.41 11.18 -16.68
CA SER A 134 -12.37 12.03 -17.41
C SER A 134 -13.60 11.29 -17.98
N ASP A 135 -13.62 9.96 -17.97
CA ASP A 135 -14.83 9.19 -18.33
C ASP A 135 -15.88 9.20 -17.21
N PHE A 136 -15.49 9.65 -16.01
CA PHE A 136 -16.34 9.74 -14.83
C PHE A 136 -16.71 11.19 -14.52
N TRP A 137 -17.89 11.36 -13.95
CA TRP A 137 -18.47 12.65 -13.59
C TRP A 137 -18.96 12.58 -12.15
N ILE A 138 -18.91 13.71 -11.45
CA ILE A 138 -19.37 13.82 -10.06
C ILE A 138 -20.56 14.80 -10.01
N ASN A 139 -21.63 14.37 -9.37
CA ASN A 139 -22.77 15.24 -9.14
C ASN A 139 -22.47 16.20 -7.98
N ASN A 140 -22.54 17.50 -8.23
CA ASN A 140 -22.20 18.54 -7.26
C ASN A 140 -23.00 18.50 -5.96
N ASN A 141 -24.25 18.02 -6.02
CA ASN A 141 -25.14 18.01 -4.85
C ASN A 141 -25.02 16.76 -4.00
N SER A 142 -24.80 15.58 -4.63
CA SER A 142 -24.77 14.28 -3.96
C SER A 142 -23.39 13.68 -3.84
N LEU A 143 -22.39 14.25 -4.53
CA LEU A 143 -21.04 13.70 -4.67
C LEU A 143 -21.02 12.26 -5.17
N ASN A 144 -22.03 11.82 -5.90
CA ASN A 144 -22.09 10.50 -6.52
C ASN A 144 -21.32 10.49 -7.82
N ILE A 145 -20.57 9.41 -8.03
CA ILE A 145 -19.81 9.20 -9.27
C ILE A 145 -20.73 8.60 -10.33
N ILE A 146 -20.64 9.13 -11.53
CA ILE A 146 -21.39 8.68 -12.71
C ILE A 146 -20.39 8.35 -13.81
N TYR A 147 -20.45 7.15 -14.34
CA TYR A 147 -19.72 6.77 -15.54
C TYR A 147 -20.53 7.14 -16.78
N ARG A 148 -20.00 8.02 -17.62
CA ARG A 148 -20.55 8.26 -18.96
C ARG A 148 -19.90 7.28 -19.92
N GLN A 149 -20.68 6.35 -20.45
CA GLN A 149 -20.18 5.31 -21.31
C GLN A 149 -19.73 5.88 -22.66
N THR A 150 -18.48 6.26 -22.74
CA THR A 150 -17.79 6.77 -23.94
C THR A 150 -16.85 5.74 -24.54
N ARG A 151 -16.78 4.52 -23.98
CA ARG A 151 -15.86 3.47 -24.39
C ARG A 151 -16.59 2.17 -24.68
N LYS A 152 -15.97 1.35 -25.55
CA LYS A 152 -16.34 -0.05 -25.72
C LYS A 152 -16.09 -0.80 -24.40
N VAL A 153 -17.07 -1.56 -23.95
CA VAL A 153 -16.86 -2.57 -22.90
C VAL A 153 -16.48 -3.89 -23.59
N LEU A 154 -15.58 -4.63 -22.96
CA LEU A 154 -15.08 -5.91 -23.48
C LEU A 154 -15.91 -7.05 -22.90
N LYS A 155 -16.32 -7.97 -23.72
CA LYS A 155 -16.80 -9.26 -23.24
C LYS A 155 -15.57 -10.13 -22.95
N ILE A 156 -15.62 -10.92 -21.88
CA ILE A 156 -14.55 -11.88 -21.59
C ILE A 156 -14.29 -12.75 -22.82
N ASN A 157 -13.04 -12.87 -23.26
CA ASN A 157 -12.60 -13.51 -24.51
C ASN A 157 -12.99 -12.76 -25.80
N ASP A 158 -13.32 -11.46 -25.74
CA ASP A 158 -13.57 -10.64 -26.92
C ASP A 158 -12.25 -10.16 -27.54
N ASN A 159 -12.28 -9.79 -28.83
CA ASN A 159 -11.10 -9.19 -29.46
C ASN A 159 -10.98 -7.69 -29.12
N LEU A 160 -9.74 -7.18 -29.15
CA LEU A 160 -9.43 -5.77 -28.88
C LEU A 160 -9.55 -4.88 -30.13
N ASN A 161 -10.11 -5.40 -31.25
CA ASN A 161 -10.28 -4.62 -32.47
C ASN A 161 -11.13 -3.37 -32.19
N ASN A 162 -10.60 -2.22 -32.60
CA ASN A 162 -11.21 -0.90 -32.37
C ASN A 162 -11.46 -0.57 -30.89
N TYR A 163 -10.66 -1.15 -29.97
CA TYR A 163 -10.69 -0.78 -28.57
C TYR A 163 -9.82 0.47 -28.33
N SER A 164 -10.37 1.44 -27.62
CA SER A 164 -9.63 2.66 -27.26
C SER A 164 -9.03 2.50 -25.87
N ILE A 165 -7.72 2.51 -25.80
CA ILE A 165 -6.97 2.39 -24.55
C ILE A 165 -7.05 3.71 -23.78
N GLY A 166 -7.45 3.65 -22.50
CA GLY A 166 -7.43 4.76 -21.56
C GLY A 166 -6.07 4.91 -20.87
N LYS A 167 -5.88 6.02 -20.14
CA LYS A 167 -4.65 6.27 -19.37
C LYS A 167 -4.46 5.23 -18.25
N ILE A 168 -5.55 4.85 -17.58
CA ILE A 168 -5.57 3.73 -16.62
C ILE A 168 -5.93 2.48 -17.40
N CYS A 169 -4.97 1.57 -17.53
CA CYS A 169 -5.08 0.39 -18.38
C CYS A 169 -4.41 -0.81 -17.74
N SER A 170 -5.01 -1.98 -17.89
CA SER A 170 -4.43 -3.24 -17.40
C SER A 170 -3.30 -3.74 -18.31
N PRO A 171 -2.34 -4.52 -17.78
CA PRO A 171 -1.25 -5.09 -18.56
C PRO A 171 -1.74 -5.97 -19.72
N GLU A 172 -2.80 -6.76 -19.52
CA GLU A 172 -3.37 -7.67 -20.50
C GLU A 172 -3.91 -6.91 -21.72
N VAL A 173 -4.55 -5.76 -21.48
CA VAL A 173 -5.04 -4.89 -22.56
C VAL A 173 -3.88 -4.20 -23.28
N LEU A 174 -2.84 -3.77 -22.55
CA LEU A 174 -1.64 -3.14 -23.14
C LEU A 174 -0.83 -4.10 -23.98
N SER A 175 -0.73 -5.37 -23.58
CA SER A 175 0.00 -6.42 -24.30
C SER A 175 -0.84 -7.12 -25.38
N GLU A 176 -2.13 -6.74 -25.52
CA GLU A 176 -3.10 -7.39 -26.39
C GLU A 176 -3.27 -8.90 -26.10
N ASP A 177 -3.04 -9.31 -24.84
CA ASP A 177 -3.21 -10.69 -24.39
C ASP A 177 -4.68 -10.98 -24.09
N ILE A 178 -5.41 -11.38 -25.13
CA ILE A 178 -6.84 -11.64 -25.09
C ILE A 178 -7.18 -12.84 -24.19
N GLU A 179 -6.30 -13.85 -24.13
CA GLU A 179 -6.53 -15.07 -23.37
C GLU A 179 -6.52 -14.83 -21.86
N SER A 180 -5.80 -13.81 -21.42
CA SER A 180 -5.69 -13.40 -20.01
C SER A 180 -6.77 -12.40 -19.57
N LEU A 181 -7.67 -11.97 -20.47
CA LEU A 181 -8.76 -11.05 -20.13
C LEU A 181 -9.84 -11.73 -19.29
N ASP A 182 -9.95 -11.35 -18.04
CA ASP A 182 -10.94 -11.88 -17.10
C ASP A 182 -11.44 -10.81 -16.09
N LYS A 183 -12.12 -11.26 -15.04
CA LYS A 183 -12.64 -10.38 -13.98
C LYS A 183 -11.54 -9.66 -13.20
N THR A 184 -10.34 -10.21 -13.15
CA THR A 184 -9.20 -9.63 -12.43
C THR A 184 -8.60 -8.45 -13.19
N THR A 185 -8.88 -8.33 -14.49
CA THR A 185 -8.45 -7.21 -15.34
C THR A 185 -8.92 -5.86 -14.77
N ASP A 186 -10.20 -5.75 -14.39
CA ASP A 186 -10.73 -4.52 -13.80
C ASP A 186 -10.30 -4.31 -12.34
N VAL A 187 -9.86 -5.35 -11.64
CA VAL A 187 -9.25 -5.22 -10.31
C VAL A 187 -7.95 -4.41 -10.41
N TYR A 188 -7.14 -4.66 -11.44
CA TYR A 188 -5.93 -3.87 -11.69
C TYR A 188 -6.26 -2.38 -11.85
N LEU A 189 -7.33 -2.04 -12.56
CA LEU A 189 -7.75 -0.66 -12.77
C LEU A 189 -8.07 0.06 -11.47
N LEU A 190 -8.69 -0.61 -10.49
CA LEU A 190 -8.98 -0.01 -9.17
C LEU A 190 -7.70 0.29 -8.39
N GLY A 191 -6.75 -0.64 -8.36
CA GLY A 191 -5.46 -0.42 -7.70
C GLY A 191 -4.68 0.72 -8.37
N LYS A 192 -4.67 0.74 -9.70
CA LYS A 192 -4.02 1.79 -10.49
C LYS A 192 -4.66 3.16 -10.30
N LEU A 193 -5.99 3.22 -10.26
CA LEU A 193 -6.73 4.44 -9.92
C LEU A 193 -6.34 4.95 -8.53
N PHE A 194 -6.25 4.04 -7.54
CA PHE A 194 -5.92 4.43 -6.18
C PHE A 194 -4.53 5.07 -6.10
N ILE A 195 -3.51 4.46 -6.73
CA ILE A 195 -2.16 5.03 -6.72
C ILE A 195 -2.10 6.37 -7.47
N GLU A 196 -2.80 6.51 -8.59
CA GLU A 196 -2.89 7.78 -9.31
C GLU A 196 -3.52 8.89 -8.42
N LEU A 197 -4.57 8.58 -7.68
CA LEU A 197 -5.23 9.54 -6.78
C LEU A 197 -4.37 9.91 -5.58
N ILE A 198 -3.68 8.96 -4.95
CA ILE A 198 -2.88 9.22 -3.74
C ILE A 198 -1.56 9.93 -4.07
N THR A 199 -1.00 9.67 -5.25
CA THR A 199 0.25 10.32 -5.70
C THR A 199 0.02 11.68 -6.33
N MET A 200 -1.12 11.93 -6.95
CA MET A 200 -1.64 13.20 -7.52
C MET A 200 -0.55 14.11 -8.08
N ASN A 201 0.15 13.67 -9.10
CA ASN A 201 1.25 14.41 -9.76
C ASN A 201 2.44 14.77 -8.85
N LYS A 202 2.51 14.26 -7.61
CA LYS A 202 3.64 14.46 -6.71
C LYS A 202 4.79 13.51 -7.02
N ILE A 203 4.50 12.36 -7.62
CA ILE A 203 5.46 11.32 -7.94
C ILE A 203 5.27 10.95 -9.40
N TYR A 204 6.34 11.08 -10.19
CA TYR A 204 6.35 10.60 -11.56
C TYR A 204 6.76 9.12 -11.57
N ILE A 205 5.92 8.24 -12.12
CA ILE A 205 6.15 6.80 -12.21
C ILE A 205 6.75 6.51 -13.59
N ASN A 206 8.00 6.00 -13.63
CA ASN A 206 8.72 5.75 -14.86
C ASN A 206 8.27 4.46 -15.56
N ASP A 207 8.22 3.36 -14.79
CA ASP A 207 7.93 2.01 -15.27
C ASP A 207 7.27 1.16 -14.18
N TYR A 208 6.98 -0.11 -14.50
CA TYR A 208 6.37 -1.05 -13.55
C TYR A 208 7.24 -1.29 -12.31
N THR A 209 8.55 -1.44 -12.46
CA THR A 209 9.46 -1.68 -11.34
C THR A 209 9.47 -0.49 -10.37
N HIS A 210 9.52 0.74 -10.91
CA HIS A 210 9.40 1.96 -10.12
C HIS A 210 8.03 2.05 -9.41
N GLU A 211 6.94 1.69 -10.10
CA GLU A 211 5.60 1.66 -9.49
C GLU A 211 5.55 0.69 -8.30
N ARG A 212 6.09 -0.53 -8.47
CA ARG A 212 6.17 -1.51 -7.38
C ARG A 212 6.97 -0.99 -6.20
N PHE A 213 8.14 -0.41 -6.46
CA PHE A 213 8.96 0.20 -5.42
C PHE A 213 8.20 1.30 -4.66
N ILE A 214 7.48 2.19 -5.36
CA ILE A 214 6.66 3.24 -4.74
C ILE A 214 5.56 2.64 -3.89
N ILE A 215 4.82 1.65 -4.38
CA ILE A 215 3.72 1.00 -3.65
C ILE A 215 4.22 0.45 -2.31
N TYR A 216 5.33 -0.29 -2.30
CA TYR A 216 5.85 -0.88 -1.07
C TYR A 216 6.58 0.10 -0.16
N ASN A 217 6.96 1.25 -0.65
CA ASN A 217 7.62 2.30 0.11
C ASN A 217 6.77 3.58 0.17
N LEU A 218 5.45 3.49 0.09
CA LEU A 218 4.55 4.65 0.12
C LEU A 218 4.84 5.57 1.32
N ASN A 219 5.16 5.02 2.49
CA ASN A 219 5.54 5.77 3.69
C ASN A 219 6.81 6.65 3.52
N LEU A 220 7.62 6.38 2.50
CA LEU A 220 8.77 7.22 2.14
C LEU A 220 8.32 8.52 1.46
N PHE A 221 7.23 8.46 0.70
CA PHE A 221 6.76 9.53 -0.18
C PHE A 221 5.53 10.27 0.37
N ILE A 222 4.65 9.57 1.08
CA ILE A 222 3.35 10.07 1.54
C ILE A 222 3.22 9.82 3.04
N LYS A 223 2.80 10.85 3.78
CA LYS A 223 2.53 10.75 5.22
C LYS A 223 1.13 10.19 5.48
N ASP A 224 0.97 9.55 6.63
CA ASP A 224 -0.31 9.11 7.18
C ASP A 224 -1.12 8.20 6.24
N ILE A 225 -0.44 7.22 5.62
CA ILE A 225 -1.09 6.21 4.79
C ILE A 225 -1.84 5.22 5.68
N PRO A 226 -3.12 4.93 5.38
CA PRO A 226 -3.88 3.89 6.09
C PRO A 226 -3.20 2.53 6.03
N ASN A 227 -3.24 1.83 7.16
CA ASN A 227 -2.61 0.52 7.27
C ASN A 227 -3.30 -0.52 6.37
N GLY A 228 -2.52 -1.40 5.75
CA GLY A 228 -3.00 -2.41 4.81
C GLY A 228 -3.22 -1.91 3.38
N LEU A 229 -3.23 -0.59 3.15
CA LEU A 229 -3.48 -0.03 1.83
C LEU A 229 -2.36 -0.38 0.83
N GLN A 230 -1.10 -0.36 1.27
CA GLN A 230 0.04 -0.76 0.43
C GLN A 230 -0.13 -2.18 -0.11
N ASN A 231 -0.50 -3.12 0.77
CA ASN A 231 -0.73 -4.51 0.39
C ASN A 231 -1.94 -4.64 -0.54
N TRP A 232 -3.05 -3.92 -0.26
CA TRP A 232 -4.23 -3.93 -1.13
C TRP A 232 -3.91 -3.40 -2.53
N ILE A 233 -3.21 -2.27 -2.64
CA ILE A 233 -2.77 -1.72 -3.93
C ILE A 233 -1.83 -2.73 -4.63
N GLY A 234 -0.82 -3.22 -3.91
CA GLY A 234 0.17 -4.15 -4.43
C GLY A 234 -0.45 -5.43 -4.99
N LYS A 235 -1.42 -6.00 -4.28
CA LYS A 235 -2.16 -7.17 -4.73
C LYS A 235 -3.08 -6.84 -5.92
N SER A 236 -3.80 -5.72 -5.88
CA SER A 236 -4.68 -5.31 -6.98
C SER A 236 -3.91 -5.06 -8.27
N THR A 237 -2.71 -4.46 -8.20
CA THR A 237 -1.88 -4.09 -9.35
C THR A 237 -0.81 -5.12 -9.70
N ASN A 238 -0.93 -6.37 -9.24
CA ASN A 238 0.03 -7.40 -9.63
C ASN A 238 0.00 -7.64 -11.15
N ILE A 239 1.18 -7.82 -11.77
CA ILE A 239 1.27 -8.06 -13.20
C ILE A 239 0.62 -9.39 -13.60
N TYR A 240 0.71 -10.39 -12.72
CA TYR A 240 0.09 -11.70 -12.91
C TYR A 240 -1.35 -11.66 -12.39
N ASN A 241 -2.32 -11.88 -13.27
CA ASN A 241 -3.74 -11.78 -12.96
C ASN A 241 -4.18 -12.78 -11.87
N GLU A 242 -3.63 -13.99 -11.83
CA GLU A 242 -3.91 -15.02 -10.83
C GLU A 242 -3.43 -14.66 -9.42
N LYS A 243 -2.54 -13.67 -9.29
CA LYS A 243 -2.06 -13.16 -7.99
C LYS A 243 -2.89 -11.99 -7.46
N ARG A 244 -3.85 -11.48 -8.23
CA ARG A 244 -4.77 -10.40 -7.84
C ARG A 244 -5.90 -10.91 -6.96
N TYR A 245 -6.79 -10.03 -6.53
CA TYR A 245 -8.12 -10.43 -6.02
C TYR A 245 -8.92 -11.07 -7.16
N SER A 246 -9.71 -12.10 -6.85
CA SER A 246 -10.46 -12.88 -7.84
C SER A 246 -11.46 -12.08 -8.67
N ASP A 247 -11.93 -10.97 -8.11
CA ASP A 247 -12.92 -10.09 -8.73
C ASP A 247 -13.01 -8.75 -7.99
N ILE A 248 -13.76 -7.81 -8.57
CA ILE A 248 -14.00 -6.49 -7.99
C ILE A 248 -14.70 -6.58 -6.62
N GLN A 249 -15.64 -7.51 -6.44
CA GLN A 249 -16.37 -7.62 -5.17
C GLN A 249 -15.44 -7.99 -4.02
N THR A 250 -14.54 -8.94 -4.24
CA THR A 250 -13.54 -9.36 -3.25
C THR A 250 -12.59 -8.21 -2.93
N SER A 251 -12.10 -7.51 -3.96
CA SER A 251 -11.22 -6.34 -3.79
C SER A 251 -11.90 -5.20 -3.01
N LEU A 252 -13.15 -4.86 -3.35
CA LEU A 252 -13.92 -3.83 -2.63
C LEU A 252 -14.25 -4.24 -1.18
N SER A 253 -14.51 -5.52 -0.92
CA SER A 253 -14.78 -6.00 0.43
C SER A 253 -13.55 -5.84 1.33
N GLU A 254 -12.36 -6.11 0.80
CA GLU A 254 -11.11 -5.88 1.53
C GLU A 254 -10.84 -4.39 1.73
N LEU A 255 -10.97 -3.56 0.69
CA LEU A 255 -10.80 -2.11 0.79
C LEU A 255 -11.76 -1.49 1.82
N LYS A 256 -13.02 -1.96 1.85
CA LYS A 256 -14.01 -1.54 2.85
C LYS A 256 -13.57 -1.94 4.26
N HIS A 257 -13.07 -3.17 4.44
CA HIS A 257 -12.55 -3.62 5.73
C HIS A 257 -11.40 -2.73 6.22
N LEU A 258 -10.43 -2.42 5.35
CA LEU A 258 -9.32 -1.51 5.68
C LEU A 258 -9.83 -0.13 6.14
N TYR A 259 -10.79 0.42 5.41
CA TYR A 259 -11.39 1.71 5.76
C TYR A 259 -12.10 1.67 7.12
N GLU A 260 -12.88 0.62 7.39
CA GLU A 260 -13.58 0.45 8.68
C GLU A 260 -12.61 0.28 9.85
N VAL A 261 -11.52 -0.49 9.66
CA VAL A 261 -10.47 -0.66 10.66
C VAL A 261 -9.78 0.67 10.96
N GLU A 262 -9.46 1.46 9.93
CA GLU A 262 -8.83 2.76 10.11
C GLU A 262 -9.73 3.75 10.88
N LYS A 263 -11.03 3.73 10.60
CA LYS A 263 -12.02 4.53 11.37
C LYS A 263 -12.16 4.06 12.83
N LEU A 264 -11.92 2.79 13.12
CA LEU A 264 -11.87 2.31 14.51
C LEU A 264 -10.63 2.83 15.24
N ARG A 265 -9.50 3.02 14.54
CA ARG A 265 -8.26 3.57 15.12
C ARG A 265 -8.37 5.04 15.51
N GLU A 266 -9.30 5.79 14.92
CA GLU A 266 -9.56 7.19 15.28
C GLU A 266 -10.25 7.34 16.66
N LYS A 267 -10.74 6.23 17.26
CA LYS A 267 -11.42 6.24 18.56
C LYS A 267 -10.43 6.34 19.71
N ASP A 268 -10.93 6.89 20.81
CA ASP A 268 -10.17 7.15 22.04
C ASP A 268 -9.55 5.90 22.70
N ASP A 269 -8.65 6.14 23.63
CA ASP A 269 -7.92 5.15 24.40
C ASP A 269 -8.86 4.20 25.16
N TYR A 270 -8.66 2.90 25.00
CA TYR A 270 -9.31 1.85 25.76
C TYR A 270 -8.31 0.75 26.13
N ASN A 271 -8.63 -0.03 27.15
CA ASN A 271 -7.78 -1.13 27.54
C ASN A 271 -7.94 -2.30 26.59
N ILE A 272 -6.83 -2.87 26.15
CA ILE A 272 -6.76 -4.03 25.27
C ILE A 272 -5.90 -5.12 25.94
N LEU A 273 -6.32 -6.36 25.83
CA LEU A 273 -5.51 -7.48 26.28
C LEU A 273 -4.41 -7.77 25.27
N LEU A 274 -3.16 -7.85 25.75
CA LEU A 274 -2.01 -8.15 24.89
C LEU A 274 -1.44 -9.53 25.22
N THR A 275 -1.27 -10.34 24.20
CA THR A 275 -0.47 -11.57 24.22
C THR A 275 0.76 -11.38 23.34
N CYS A 276 1.91 -11.90 23.76
CA CYS A 276 3.17 -11.73 23.06
C CYS A 276 3.97 -13.02 23.01
N GLU A 277 4.78 -13.17 21.98
CA GLU A 277 5.70 -14.27 21.77
C GLU A 277 6.95 -13.75 21.04
N GLY A 278 8.12 -14.25 21.40
CA GLY A 278 9.39 -13.88 20.77
C GLY A 278 10.25 -15.10 20.52
N THR A 279 10.99 -15.11 19.42
CA THR A 279 11.96 -16.14 19.08
C THR A 279 13.16 -15.53 18.40
N THR A 280 14.29 -16.23 18.50
CA THR A 280 15.49 -15.94 17.72
C THR A 280 16.13 -17.26 17.29
N ASP A 281 16.60 -17.33 16.06
CA ASP A 281 17.28 -18.45 15.45
C ASP A 281 18.56 -17.99 14.77
N VAL A 282 19.59 -18.80 14.75
CA VAL A 282 20.88 -18.44 14.12
C VAL A 282 20.76 -18.36 12.59
N GLY A 283 19.81 -19.10 12.03
CA GLY A 283 19.74 -19.36 10.60
C GLY A 283 20.65 -20.52 10.18
N LYS A 284 20.09 -21.50 9.48
CA LYS A 284 20.85 -22.72 9.07
C LYS A 284 22.10 -22.36 8.26
N GLY A 285 21.95 -21.51 7.25
CA GLY A 285 23.04 -21.12 6.35
C GLY A 285 24.08 -20.22 7.04
N LYS A 286 23.69 -19.35 7.97
CA LYS A 286 24.64 -18.54 8.76
C LYS A 286 25.41 -19.40 9.74
N LEU A 287 24.77 -20.37 10.40
CA LEU A 287 25.42 -21.29 11.34
C LEU A 287 26.50 -22.14 10.65
N GLU A 288 26.23 -22.62 9.44
CA GLU A 288 27.18 -23.39 8.65
C GLU A 288 28.44 -22.60 8.30
N LYS A 289 28.30 -21.32 7.97
CA LYS A 289 29.38 -20.40 7.56
C LYS A 289 30.11 -19.78 8.75
N SER A 290 29.51 -19.78 9.94
CA SER A 290 30.06 -19.11 11.11
C SER A 290 31.31 -19.78 11.66
N LYS A 291 32.39 -18.98 11.86
CA LYS A 291 33.65 -19.44 12.50
C LYS A 291 33.50 -19.54 14.01
N ASN A 292 32.70 -18.72 14.64
CA ASN A 292 32.42 -18.76 16.07
C ASN A 292 30.95 -19.05 16.31
N LYS A 293 30.61 -20.29 16.58
CA LYS A 293 29.25 -20.76 16.75
C LYS A 293 28.56 -20.23 18.01
N GLU A 294 29.32 -19.86 19.05
CA GLU A 294 28.77 -19.29 20.30
C GLU A 294 28.24 -17.87 20.10
N LYS A 295 28.86 -17.09 19.21
CA LYS A 295 28.47 -15.75 18.84
C LYS A 295 27.85 -15.66 17.43
N ALA A 296 27.39 -16.76 16.89
CA ALA A 296 26.82 -16.81 15.55
C ALA A 296 25.47 -16.11 15.46
N ASN A 297 24.75 -16.02 16.58
CA ASN A 297 23.55 -15.20 16.67
C ASN A 297 23.94 -13.79 17.11
N GLU A 298 23.84 -12.85 16.18
CA GLU A 298 24.14 -11.42 16.41
C GLU A 298 22.88 -10.63 16.73
N ASP A 299 21.70 -11.27 16.63
CA ASP A 299 20.42 -10.67 16.99
C ASP A 299 20.12 -10.75 18.47
N SER A 300 19.32 -9.80 18.95
CA SER A 300 18.73 -9.81 20.29
C SER A 300 17.28 -9.33 20.26
N ASN A 301 16.44 -9.90 21.10
CA ASN A 301 15.09 -9.40 21.32
C ASN A 301 14.79 -9.23 22.80
N LEU A 302 13.76 -8.43 23.11
CA LEU A 302 13.30 -8.18 24.46
C LEU A 302 11.78 -8.00 24.48
N ILE A 303 11.14 -8.67 25.43
CA ILE A 303 9.71 -8.52 25.75
C ILE A 303 9.60 -8.33 27.25
N ILE A 304 9.15 -7.17 27.72
CA ILE A 304 8.94 -6.92 29.17
C ILE A 304 7.56 -6.29 29.37
N LYS A 305 6.75 -6.93 30.21
CA LYS A 305 5.43 -6.44 30.59
C LYS A 305 5.45 -5.88 32.02
N HIS A 306 4.83 -4.72 32.22
CA HIS A 306 4.62 -4.14 33.53
C HIS A 306 3.20 -3.54 33.61
N GLY A 307 2.28 -4.26 34.28
CA GLY A 307 0.87 -3.90 34.29
C GLY A 307 0.27 -3.86 32.88
N GLU A 308 -0.27 -2.72 32.50
CA GLU A 308 -0.85 -2.46 31.17
C GLU A 308 0.18 -1.94 30.16
N LYS A 309 1.46 -1.82 30.56
CA LYS A 309 2.54 -1.34 29.70
C LYS A 309 3.36 -2.51 29.20
N LEU A 310 3.65 -2.55 27.91
CA LEU A 310 4.46 -3.57 27.26
C LEU A 310 5.59 -2.88 26.50
N PHE A 311 6.81 -3.35 26.69
CA PHE A 311 8.00 -2.98 25.92
C PHE A 311 8.45 -4.16 25.08
N ILE A 312 8.66 -3.94 23.80
CA ILE A 312 9.22 -4.93 22.87
C ILE A 312 10.31 -4.30 22.02
N MET A 313 11.33 -5.08 21.69
CA MET A 313 12.47 -4.64 20.91
C MET A 313 13.08 -5.81 20.13
N VAL A 314 13.58 -5.50 18.92
CA VAL A 314 14.52 -6.33 18.15
C VAL A 314 15.73 -5.46 17.81
N SER A 315 16.91 -6.05 17.93
CA SER A 315 18.20 -5.45 17.61
C SER A 315 19.04 -6.45 16.87
N ASP A 316 19.41 -6.12 15.63
CA ASP A 316 20.26 -6.90 14.74
C ASP A 316 21.67 -6.33 14.79
N GLY A 317 22.64 -7.17 15.06
CA GLY A 317 24.04 -6.78 15.24
C GLY A 317 24.82 -6.83 13.93
N VAL A 318 25.43 -5.72 13.55
CA VAL A 318 26.24 -5.61 12.33
C VAL A 318 27.46 -6.53 12.37
N SER A 319 27.53 -7.49 11.43
CA SER A 319 28.52 -8.57 11.41
C SER A 319 29.97 -8.11 11.13
N ASN A 320 30.16 -7.00 10.40
CA ASN A 320 31.47 -6.55 9.89
C ASN A 320 32.05 -5.41 10.72
N SER A 321 32.35 -5.64 12.01
CA SER A 321 33.02 -4.67 12.85
C SER A 321 34.48 -5.05 13.11
N LEU A 322 35.36 -4.04 13.20
CA LEU A 322 36.77 -4.21 13.56
C LEU A 322 36.97 -4.37 15.07
N TYR A 323 36.09 -3.76 15.86
CA TYR A 323 36.14 -3.74 17.33
C TYR A 323 34.80 -4.13 17.91
N GLY A 324 34.81 -5.24 18.62
CA GLY A 324 33.61 -5.90 19.13
C GLY A 324 32.93 -6.77 18.07
N THR A 325 31.74 -7.28 18.39
CA THR A 325 30.93 -8.11 17.48
C THR A 325 29.50 -7.61 17.45
N GLY A 326 28.75 -7.91 16.39
CA GLY A 326 27.32 -7.63 16.33
C GLY A 326 26.56 -8.26 17.51
N HIS A 327 26.96 -9.49 17.89
CA HIS A 327 26.45 -10.15 19.09
C HIS A 327 26.59 -9.29 20.37
N ASP A 328 27.78 -8.73 20.61
CA ASP A 328 28.02 -7.92 21.79
C ASP A 328 27.22 -6.60 21.72
N ALA A 329 27.13 -5.99 20.53
CA ALA A 329 26.39 -4.73 20.34
C ALA A 329 24.88 -4.89 20.61
N SER A 330 24.24 -5.88 19.99
CA SER A 330 22.80 -6.12 20.16
C SER A 330 22.43 -6.51 21.58
N ASN A 331 23.29 -7.31 22.28
CA ASN A 331 23.10 -7.65 23.67
C ASN A 331 23.26 -6.43 24.61
N ILE A 332 24.21 -5.54 24.35
CA ILE A 332 24.34 -4.28 25.12
C ILE A 332 23.07 -3.45 24.98
N VAL A 333 22.52 -3.33 23.77
CA VAL A 333 21.26 -2.61 23.53
C VAL A 333 20.11 -3.22 24.34
N LYS A 334 19.97 -4.56 24.29
CA LYS A 334 18.98 -5.32 25.06
C LYS A 334 19.08 -5.07 26.55
N ASP A 335 20.30 -5.17 27.12
CA ASP A 335 20.54 -5.01 28.54
C ASP A 335 20.22 -3.56 29.00
N VAL A 336 20.61 -2.56 28.22
CA VAL A 336 20.25 -1.16 28.48
C VAL A 336 18.73 -0.98 28.48
N CYS A 337 18.04 -1.56 27.52
CA CYS A 337 16.58 -1.48 27.45
C CYS A 337 15.94 -2.09 28.71
N ALA A 338 16.38 -3.26 29.13
CA ALA A 338 15.86 -3.93 30.31
C ALA A 338 16.12 -3.12 31.59
N ASP A 339 17.35 -2.65 31.77
CA ASP A 339 17.76 -1.85 32.94
C ASP A 339 16.96 -0.55 33.04
N MET A 340 16.81 0.16 31.93
CA MET A 340 16.13 1.44 31.91
C MET A 340 14.62 1.30 32.03
N TRP A 341 14.04 0.27 31.41
CA TRP A 341 12.61 -0.03 31.57
C TRP A 341 12.25 -0.27 33.02
N ASN A 342 12.98 -1.15 33.71
CA ASN A 342 12.74 -1.47 35.10
C ASN A 342 12.84 -0.24 36.02
N LYS A 343 13.68 0.74 35.67
CA LYS A 343 13.87 1.97 36.47
C LYS A 343 12.81 3.03 36.21
N ARG A 344 12.27 3.10 34.96
CA ARG A 344 11.51 4.28 34.52
C ARG A 344 10.11 3.97 33.97
N VAL A 345 9.67 2.71 33.97
CA VAL A 345 8.37 2.31 33.38
C VAL A 345 7.19 3.07 34.03
N ASN A 346 7.29 3.40 35.29
CA ASN A 346 6.23 4.12 36.02
C ASN A 346 6.08 5.59 35.55
N ASP A 347 7.16 6.19 35.04
CA ASP A 347 7.20 7.59 34.58
C ASP A 347 6.70 7.78 33.14
N LEU A 348 6.38 6.68 32.42
CA LEU A 348 6.00 6.72 31.01
C LEU A 348 4.48 6.88 30.89
N GLU A 349 4.00 8.11 30.75
CA GLU A 349 2.56 8.39 30.65
C GLU A 349 2.12 8.91 29.28
N ASN A 350 2.99 9.64 28.60
CA ASN A 350 2.65 10.31 27.36
C ASN A 350 3.78 10.20 26.30
N LYS A 351 3.50 10.69 25.08
CA LYS A 351 4.44 10.64 23.95
C LYS A 351 5.79 11.31 24.25
N ASN A 352 5.80 12.41 25.01
CA ASN A 352 7.04 13.13 25.33
C ASN A 352 7.91 12.33 26.30
N ASP A 353 7.31 11.69 27.32
CA ASP A 353 8.02 10.83 28.28
C ASP A 353 8.67 9.66 27.55
N ILE A 354 7.91 9.01 26.65
CA ILE A 354 8.39 7.90 25.85
C ILE A 354 9.50 8.35 24.91
N ASN A 355 9.36 9.50 24.24
CA ASN A 355 10.39 10.03 23.36
C ASN A 355 11.71 10.30 24.14
N ASN A 356 11.62 10.89 25.32
CA ASN A 356 12.79 11.12 26.18
C ASN A 356 13.38 9.82 26.72
N PHE A 357 12.55 8.84 27.00
CA PHE A 357 12.98 7.52 27.43
C PHE A 357 13.78 6.81 26.32
N ILE A 358 13.27 6.77 25.08
CA ILE A 358 13.96 6.18 23.94
C ILE A 358 15.28 6.92 23.66
N LYS A 359 15.30 8.26 23.69
CA LYS A 359 16.55 9.04 23.59
C LYS A 359 17.58 8.63 24.63
N SER A 360 17.13 8.38 25.84
CA SER A 360 18.02 7.96 26.94
C SER A 360 18.56 6.55 26.71
N ILE A 361 17.75 5.62 26.18
CA ILE A 361 18.21 4.28 25.79
C ILE A 361 19.30 4.38 24.72
N ILE A 362 19.05 5.12 23.63
CA ILE A 362 20.02 5.27 22.53
C ILE A 362 21.33 5.85 23.06
N LYS A 363 21.27 6.88 23.91
CA LYS A 363 22.44 7.51 24.51
C LYS A 363 23.25 6.56 25.40
N GLU A 364 22.57 5.84 26.29
CA GLU A 364 23.23 4.89 27.19
C GLU A 364 23.79 3.68 26.45
N SER A 365 23.09 3.18 25.44
CA SER A 365 23.59 2.08 24.59
C SER A 365 24.85 2.47 23.83
N ASN A 366 24.87 3.63 23.18
CA ASN A 366 26.07 4.16 22.51
C ASN A 366 27.25 4.29 23.50
N LYS A 367 26.98 4.79 24.71
CA LYS A 367 27.99 4.94 25.76
C LYS A 367 28.58 3.58 26.15
N ARG A 368 27.73 2.56 26.46
CA ARG A 368 28.20 1.25 26.89
C ARG A 368 28.94 0.51 25.77
N ILE A 369 28.48 0.63 24.53
CA ILE A 369 29.19 0.08 23.35
C ILE A 369 30.58 0.70 23.25
N PHE A 370 30.69 2.02 23.33
CA PHE A 370 31.98 2.70 23.29
C PHE A 370 32.91 2.28 24.45
N GLU A 371 32.40 2.27 25.67
CA GLU A 371 33.15 1.88 26.86
C GLU A 371 33.68 0.44 26.77
N SER A 372 32.91 -0.49 26.20
CA SER A 372 33.31 -1.89 26.05
C SER A 372 34.48 -2.12 25.11
N VAL A 373 34.70 -1.24 24.13
CA VAL A 373 35.77 -1.34 23.14
C VAL A 373 36.90 -0.33 23.34
N LYS A 374 36.75 0.61 24.27
CA LYS A 374 37.63 1.76 24.51
C LYS A 374 39.09 1.36 24.69
N GLU A 375 39.38 0.31 25.47
CA GLU A 375 40.76 -0.11 25.74
C GLU A 375 41.45 -0.67 24.48
N ASN A 376 40.67 -1.30 23.59
CA ASN A 376 41.18 -1.85 22.33
C ASN A 376 41.49 -0.73 21.31
N ILE A 377 40.77 0.38 21.37
CA ILE A 377 40.86 1.50 20.45
C ILE A 377 42.04 2.40 20.75
N SER A 378 42.39 2.61 22.02
CA SER A 378 43.48 3.50 22.45
C SER A 378 44.85 3.16 21.81
N LYS A 379 44.96 2.01 21.15
CA LYS A 379 46.18 1.53 20.46
C LYS A 379 46.29 2.00 19.00
N TYR A 380 45.24 2.62 18.43
CA TYR A 380 45.18 2.94 17.00
C TYR A 380 44.68 4.38 16.77
N THR A 381 45.45 5.19 16.01
CA THR A 381 45.31 6.63 15.90
C THR A 381 44.38 7.13 14.77
N ASN A 382 43.76 6.26 13.95
CA ASN A 382 43.01 6.68 12.74
C ASN A 382 41.68 5.91 12.61
N LEU A 383 40.76 6.04 13.59
CA LEU A 383 39.55 5.24 13.62
C LEU A 383 38.28 6.09 13.60
N GLU A 384 37.86 6.46 12.40
CA GLU A 384 36.52 7.04 12.20
C GLU A 384 35.42 5.97 12.03
N HIS A 385 35.80 4.72 11.68
CA HIS A 385 34.88 3.62 11.36
C HIS A 385 35.33 2.30 12.00
N GLY A 386 34.38 1.41 12.30
CA GLY A 386 34.68 0.01 12.62
C GLY A 386 34.37 -0.45 14.04
N ILE A 387 33.67 0.36 14.85
CA ILE A 387 33.11 -0.12 16.12
C ILE A 387 31.90 -0.96 15.84
N MET A 388 31.66 -1.97 16.68
CA MET A 388 30.44 -2.77 16.64
C MET A 388 29.18 -1.88 16.70
N ALA A 389 28.17 -2.28 15.97
CA ALA A 389 26.91 -1.58 15.85
C ALA A 389 25.74 -2.55 15.82
N ALA A 390 24.55 -2.02 16.08
CA ALA A 390 23.32 -2.77 15.94
C ALA A 390 22.15 -1.88 15.52
N THR A 391 21.16 -2.47 14.86
CA THR A 391 19.85 -1.84 14.61
C THR A 391 19.08 -1.70 15.92
N PHE A 392 18.03 -0.90 15.91
CA PHE A 392 17.16 -0.74 17.06
C PHE A 392 15.73 -0.50 16.60
N SER A 393 14.93 -1.54 16.59
CA SER A 393 13.48 -1.45 16.35
C SER A 393 12.72 -1.70 17.64
N VAL A 394 11.93 -0.71 18.09
CA VAL A 394 11.30 -0.71 19.40
C VAL A 394 9.84 -0.30 19.31
N ALA A 395 9.02 -0.95 20.12
CA ALA A 395 7.65 -0.50 20.37
C ALA A 395 7.31 -0.56 21.86
N ILE A 396 6.54 0.45 22.30
CA ILE A 396 5.96 0.54 23.62
C ILE A 396 4.45 0.63 23.47
N ILE A 397 3.72 -0.25 24.15
CA ILE A 397 2.26 -0.25 24.13
C ILE A 397 1.76 0.12 25.52
N ILE A 398 0.90 1.15 25.57
CA ILE A 398 0.21 1.59 26.79
C ILE A 398 -1.29 1.60 26.48
N LYS A 399 -2.07 0.76 27.16
CA LYS A 399 -3.46 0.47 26.78
C LYS A 399 -3.54 -0.04 25.36
N ASN A 400 -4.27 0.65 24.46
CA ASN A 400 -4.31 0.33 23.02
C ASN A 400 -3.36 1.19 22.17
N LYS A 401 -2.56 2.08 22.77
CA LYS A 401 -1.69 2.98 22.02
C LYS A 401 -0.30 2.41 21.84
N LEU A 402 0.06 2.16 20.61
CA LEU A 402 1.39 1.75 20.16
C LEU A 402 2.24 2.99 19.88
N TYR A 403 3.40 3.07 20.52
CA TYR A 403 4.47 4.02 20.24
C TYR A 403 5.64 3.25 19.66
N TYR A 404 6.13 3.64 18.50
CA TYR A 404 7.18 2.89 17.83
C TYR A 404 8.17 3.78 17.09
N THR A 405 9.39 3.28 16.96
CA THR A 405 10.45 3.86 16.14
C THR A 405 11.48 2.81 15.79
N SER A 406 12.33 3.11 14.80
CA SER A 406 13.46 2.26 14.41
C SER A 406 14.68 3.12 14.08
N LEU A 407 15.86 2.51 14.24
CA LEU A 407 17.14 2.92 13.67
C LEU A 407 17.70 1.71 12.93
N GLY A 408 17.88 1.80 11.63
CA GLY A 408 18.30 0.70 10.77
C GLY A 408 17.19 0.18 9.87
N ASP A 409 17.26 -1.07 9.50
CA ASP A 409 16.42 -1.75 8.50
C ASP A 409 15.53 -2.86 9.07
N SER A 410 15.66 -3.19 10.36
CA SER A 410 14.77 -4.15 11.02
C SER A 410 13.32 -3.66 11.01
N PRO A 411 12.39 -4.39 10.31
CA PRO A 411 11.04 -3.87 10.05
C PRO A 411 10.09 -4.02 11.23
N ILE A 412 9.11 -3.10 11.27
CA ILE A 412 7.95 -3.14 12.16
C ILE A 412 6.71 -3.21 11.29
N TYR A 413 5.89 -4.22 11.48
CA TYR A 413 4.63 -4.41 10.75
C TYR A 413 3.43 -4.35 11.67
N ILE A 414 2.31 -3.93 11.11
CA ILE A 414 0.96 -4.15 11.65
C ILE A 414 0.19 -5.08 10.71
N ILE A 415 -0.42 -6.11 11.27
CA ILE A 415 -1.19 -7.10 10.54
C ILE A 415 -2.60 -7.13 11.13
N ASN A 416 -3.62 -7.08 10.27
CA ASN A 416 -5.02 -7.24 10.68
C ASN A 416 -5.74 -8.09 9.64
N LYS A 417 -6.20 -9.27 10.03
CA LYS A 417 -6.78 -10.29 9.13
C LYS A 417 -5.85 -10.58 7.94
N ASN A 418 -6.28 -10.17 6.73
CA ASN A 418 -5.57 -10.41 5.48
C ASN A 418 -4.75 -9.21 5.01
N SER A 419 -4.57 -8.21 5.87
CA SER A 419 -3.81 -7.00 5.54
C SER A 419 -2.53 -6.90 6.36
N ILE A 420 -1.48 -6.43 5.75
CA ILE A 420 -0.19 -6.15 6.36
C ILE A 420 0.31 -4.77 5.92
N SER A 421 0.92 -4.05 6.83
CA SER A 421 1.63 -2.81 6.51
C SER A 421 2.93 -2.72 7.26
N ARG A 422 3.97 -2.33 6.57
CA ARG A 422 5.21 -1.91 7.19
C ARG A 422 5.06 -0.50 7.76
N LEU A 423 5.32 -0.33 9.05
CA LEU A 423 5.14 0.94 9.77
C LEU A 423 6.36 1.86 9.69
N ASN A 424 7.56 1.30 9.60
CA ASN A 424 8.81 2.05 9.49
C ASN A 424 9.36 2.04 8.05
N VAL A 425 10.22 2.99 7.76
CA VAL A 425 11.03 3.05 6.53
C VAL A 425 12.47 2.75 6.93
N GLU A 426 13.17 1.95 6.15
CA GLU A 426 14.56 1.63 6.39
C GLU A 426 15.45 2.87 6.38
N ASP A 427 16.33 2.96 7.37
CA ASP A 427 17.37 3.99 7.42
C ASP A 427 18.60 3.50 6.65
N ASN A 428 18.48 3.47 5.32
CA ASN A 428 19.56 3.13 4.41
C ASN A 428 19.90 4.28 3.47
N TYR A 429 21.07 4.21 2.84
CA TYR A 429 21.61 5.28 1.99
C TYR A 429 20.70 5.55 0.78
N GLY A 430 20.13 4.53 0.18
CA GLY A 430 19.21 4.67 -0.95
C GLY A 430 17.97 5.49 -0.61
N ASN A 431 17.31 5.15 0.50
CA ASN A 431 16.12 5.86 0.97
C ASN A 431 16.42 7.30 1.40
N GLU A 432 17.62 7.57 1.97
CA GLU A 432 18.06 8.91 2.29
C GLU A 432 18.21 9.75 1.03
N LYS A 433 18.85 9.21 0.00
CA LYS A 433 19.03 9.88 -1.29
C LYS A 433 17.72 10.14 -2.02
N LEU A 434 16.77 9.21 -1.96
CA LEU A 434 15.41 9.44 -2.50
C LEU A 434 14.70 10.60 -1.79
N ARG A 435 14.84 10.72 -0.45
CA ARG A 435 14.32 11.89 0.29
C ARG A 435 15.00 13.19 -0.10
N GLU A 436 16.25 13.14 -0.51
CA GLU A 436 17.02 14.29 -1.06
C GLU A 436 16.61 14.64 -2.49
N GLY A 437 15.82 13.80 -3.17
CA GLY A 437 15.22 14.06 -4.48
C GLY A 437 16.03 13.56 -5.67
N ILE A 438 16.87 12.51 -5.51
CA ILE A 438 17.49 11.86 -6.67
C ILE A 438 16.43 11.21 -7.55
N SER A 439 16.71 11.09 -8.86
CA SER A 439 15.81 10.41 -9.79
C SER A 439 15.83 8.89 -9.60
N TRP A 440 14.81 8.22 -10.14
CA TRP A 440 14.72 6.74 -10.09
C TRP A 440 15.92 6.08 -10.80
N GLU A 441 16.34 6.61 -11.94
CA GLU A 441 17.52 6.13 -12.68
C GLU A 441 18.78 6.24 -11.82
N GLN A 442 18.99 7.38 -11.14
CA GLN A 442 20.10 7.57 -10.22
C GLN A 442 20.04 6.60 -9.04
N PHE A 443 18.84 6.30 -8.52
CA PHE A 443 18.67 5.35 -7.44
C PHE A 443 19.01 3.91 -7.86
N ILE A 444 18.62 3.49 -9.07
CA ILE A 444 18.94 2.14 -9.58
C ILE A 444 20.46 1.94 -9.62
N ASP A 445 21.18 2.92 -10.12
CA ASP A 445 22.64 2.89 -10.32
C ASP A 445 23.43 3.18 -9.03
N LEU A 446 22.74 3.48 -7.93
CA LEU A 446 23.40 3.88 -6.69
C LEU A 446 24.09 2.67 -6.04
N GLU A 447 25.41 2.73 -5.94
CA GLU A 447 26.18 1.75 -5.16
C GLU A 447 25.89 1.88 -3.66
N SER A 448 25.93 0.74 -2.95
CA SER A 448 25.74 0.69 -1.50
C SER A 448 24.39 1.24 -1.00
N LYS A 449 23.34 1.24 -1.83
CA LYS A 449 22.02 1.77 -1.46
C LYS A 449 21.39 1.12 -0.23
N SER A 450 21.75 -0.13 0.08
CA SER A 450 21.33 -0.86 1.28
C SER A 450 22.17 -0.56 2.53
N SER A 451 23.27 0.21 2.41
CA SER A 451 24.10 0.53 3.57
C SER A 451 23.32 1.34 4.60
N LEU A 452 23.37 0.89 5.87
CA LEU A 452 22.71 1.57 6.98
C LEU A 452 23.25 2.98 7.19
N THR A 453 22.34 3.93 7.41
CA THR A 453 22.67 5.33 7.73
C THR A 453 22.38 5.68 9.18
N LYS A 454 21.53 4.90 9.87
CA LYS A 454 21.25 5.03 11.30
C LYS A 454 21.32 3.69 12.01
N TYR A 455 21.99 3.67 13.13
CA TYR A 455 22.21 2.52 14.00
C TYR A 455 22.69 2.97 15.38
N ILE A 456 22.75 2.05 16.35
CA ILE A 456 23.39 2.28 17.64
C ILE A 456 24.84 1.75 17.56
N GLY A 457 25.82 2.52 18.04
CA GLY A 457 27.25 2.20 17.93
C GLY A 457 27.88 2.75 16.64
N GLY A 458 28.86 2.06 16.09
CA GLY A 458 29.44 2.29 14.76
C GLY A 458 30.51 3.38 14.66
N ASN A 459 30.30 4.56 15.23
CA ASN A 459 31.19 5.71 15.04
C ASN A 459 31.63 6.36 16.35
N PHE A 460 32.84 6.93 16.32
CA PHE A 460 33.43 7.74 17.41
C PHE A 460 32.98 9.18 17.48
N ALA A 461 32.54 9.75 16.35
CA ALA A 461 32.24 11.16 16.26
C ALA A 461 31.04 11.52 17.14
N PRO A 462 30.93 12.72 17.63
CA PRO A 462 30.39 13.15 18.91
C PRO A 462 29.04 12.54 19.24
N ILE A 463 29.12 11.29 19.61
CA ILE A 463 28.03 10.37 20.00
C ILE A 463 27.14 10.98 21.08
N TYR A 464 27.66 11.97 21.78
CA TYR A 464 26.98 12.63 22.90
C TYR A 464 26.24 13.92 22.52
N ASN A 465 26.31 14.33 21.25
CA ASN A 465 25.54 15.50 20.82
C ASN A 465 24.06 15.09 20.64
N GLU A 466 23.18 15.58 21.51
CA GLU A 466 21.74 15.32 21.45
C GLU A 466 21.12 15.66 20.08
N LYS A 467 21.73 16.57 19.32
CA LYS A 467 21.31 16.92 17.96
C LYS A 467 21.58 15.83 16.91
N SER A 468 22.49 14.88 17.19
CA SER A 468 22.82 13.78 16.26
C SER A 468 21.86 12.59 16.35
N ILE A 469 20.98 12.53 17.37
CA ILE A 469 20.01 11.46 17.55
C ILE A 469 18.66 11.92 16.98
N ILE A 470 18.50 11.81 15.68
CA ILE A 470 17.26 12.16 15.00
C ILE A 470 16.49 10.87 14.69
N PHE A 471 15.43 10.63 15.46
CA PHE A 471 14.42 9.62 15.15
C PHE A 471 13.02 10.23 15.26
N GLU A 472 12.06 9.65 14.59
CA GLU A 472 10.66 10.03 14.70
C GLU A 472 9.91 8.98 15.52
N LEU A 473 9.35 9.39 16.66
CA LEU A 473 8.44 8.55 17.45
C LEU A 473 7.05 8.65 16.83
N LYS A 474 6.61 7.56 16.20
CA LYS A 474 5.27 7.42 15.62
C LYS A 474 4.30 6.79 16.61
N THR A 475 3.02 6.96 16.37
CA THR A 475 1.95 6.40 17.20
C THR A 475 0.85 5.80 16.34
N LEU A 476 0.26 4.71 16.83
CA LEU A 476 -0.89 4.04 16.22
C LEU A 476 -1.80 3.51 17.32
N ASN A 477 -3.12 3.68 17.21
CA ASN A 477 -4.06 3.03 18.10
C ASN A 477 -4.31 1.60 17.61
N LEU A 478 -4.00 0.62 18.44
CA LEU A 478 -4.29 -0.79 18.16
C LEU A 478 -5.80 -1.04 18.29
N VAL A 479 -6.32 -1.82 17.38
CA VAL A 479 -7.69 -2.35 17.46
C VAL A 479 -7.65 -3.85 17.71
N LYS A 480 -8.80 -4.42 18.08
CA LYS A 480 -8.92 -5.86 18.27
C LYS A 480 -8.46 -6.63 17.03
N ASP A 481 -7.78 -7.74 17.25
CA ASP A 481 -7.19 -8.63 16.24
C ASP A 481 -5.97 -8.04 15.50
N ASP A 482 -5.48 -6.85 15.87
CA ASP A 482 -4.20 -6.40 15.40
C ASP A 482 -3.05 -7.26 15.91
N ILE A 483 -2.08 -7.49 15.05
CA ILE A 483 -0.81 -8.11 15.43
C ILE A 483 0.33 -7.18 15.02
N VAL A 484 1.15 -6.80 15.99
CA VAL A 484 2.42 -6.11 15.75
C VAL A 484 3.49 -7.17 15.58
N LEU A 485 4.22 -7.11 14.47
CA LEU A 485 5.39 -7.93 14.19
C LEU A 485 6.61 -7.03 14.10
N ILE A 486 7.63 -7.31 14.93
CA ILE A 486 8.97 -6.74 14.78
C ILE A 486 9.92 -7.88 14.48
N CYS A 487 10.77 -7.74 13.46
CA CYS A 487 11.75 -8.76 13.12
C CYS A 487 13.07 -8.15 12.64
N SER A 488 14.12 -8.96 12.58
CA SER A 488 15.34 -8.65 11.82
C SER A 488 15.15 -8.88 10.33
N ASP A 489 16.06 -8.37 9.51
CA ASP A 489 16.04 -8.56 8.04
C ASP A 489 16.21 -10.03 7.64
N GLY A 490 16.85 -10.87 8.48
CA GLY A 490 16.95 -12.31 8.25
C GLY A 490 15.61 -13.03 8.11
N LEU A 491 14.50 -12.50 8.63
CA LEU A 491 13.17 -12.98 8.26
C LEU A 491 12.79 -12.48 6.86
N THR A 492 12.85 -11.18 6.63
CA THR A 492 12.32 -10.57 5.41
C THR A 492 13.12 -10.85 4.16
N ASP A 493 14.40 -11.16 4.29
CA ASP A 493 15.29 -11.53 3.18
C ASP A 493 15.13 -12.99 2.75
N TYR A 494 14.58 -13.83 3.63
CA TYR A 494 14.42 -15.26 3.39
C TYR A 494 12.97 -15.75 3.40
N ILE A 495 11.97 -14.86 3.59
CA ILE A 495 10.57 -15.23 3.46
C ILE A 495 10.03 -14.83 2.09
N GLY A 496 9.29 -15.73 1.44
CA GLY A 496 8.78 -15.55 0.08
C GLY A 496 9.67 -16.19 -0.98
N ASN A 497 9.20 -16.22 -2.22
CA ASN A 497 9.91 -16.85 -3.32
C ASN A 497 10.79 -15.80 -4.04
N ILE A 498 12.10 -15.87 -3.82
CA ILE A 498 13.10 -14.94 -4.36
C ILE A 498 13.16 -14.96 -5.91
N LEU A 499 12.60 -15.98 -6.55
CA LEU A 499 12.66 -16.16 -8.01
C LEU A 499 11.60 -15.39 -8.80
N ASP A 500 10.58 -14.88 -8.14
CA ASP A 500 9.51 -14.10 -8.78
C ASP A 500 9.83 -12.61 -8.62
N GLY A 501 10.03 -11.87 -9.68
CA GLY A 501 10.45 -10.46 -9.72
C GLY A 501 9.53 -9.43 -9.01
N ASP A 502 8.70 -9.85 -8.05
CA ASP A 502 7.89 -9.04 -7.16
C ASP A 502 8.10 -9.47 -5.69
N ASP A 503 9.33 -9.36 -5.23
CA ASP A 503 9.81 -9.87 -3.96
C ASP A 503 9.01 -9.40 -2.73
N MET A 504 8.58 -8.14 -2.71
CA MET A 504 7.86 -7.58 -1.55
C MET A 504 6.42 -8.08 -1.44
N CYS A 505 5.68 -8.20 -2.56
CA CYS A 505 4.32 -8.75 -2.53
C CYS A 505 4.32 -10.21 -2.11
N ASN A 506 5.27 -10.99 -2.60
CA ASN A 506 5.42 -12.39 -2.24
C ASN A 506 5.77 -12.56 -0.77
N ARG A 507 6.63 -11.71 -0.24
CA ARG A 507 7.00 -11.63 1.18
C ARG A 507 5.77 -11.36 2.06
N ASP A 508 5.05 -10.28 1.78
CA ASP A 508 3.87 -9.88 2.53
C ASP A 508 2.76 -10.93 2.48
N ASN A 509 2.51 -11.51 1.30
CA ASN A 509 1.52 -12.57 1.14
C ASN A 509 1.92 -13.84 1.91
N CYS A 510 3.20 -14.23 1.88
CA CYS A 510 3.69 -15.38 2.63
C CYS A 510 3.51 -15.19 4.13
N ILE A 511 3.79 -13.99 4.66
CA ILE A 511 3.53 -13.65 6.06
C ILE A 511 2.04 -13.80 6.36
N ILE A 512 1.15 -13.16 5.59
CA ILE A 512 -0.31 -13.23 5.77
C ILE A 512 -0.81 -14.68 5.76
N ASP A 513 -0.33 -15.50 4.83
CA ASP A 513 -0.74 -16.90 4.70
C ASP A 513 -0.40 -17.71 5.95
N VAL A 514 0.78 -17.48 6.56
CA VAL A 514 1.14 -18.12 7.84
C VAL A 514 0.18 -17.70 8.95
N PHE A 515 -0.16 -16.39 9.05
CA PHE A 515 -1.11 -15.90 10.06
C PHE A 515 -2.53 -16.44 9.86
N SER A 516 -2.94 -16.67 8.63
CA SER A 516 -4.27 -17.20 8.30
C SER A 516 -4.38 -18.69 8.61
N ASN A 517 -3.32 -19.47 8.38
CA ASN A 517 -3.31 -20.93 8.51
C ASN A 517 -3.12 -21.42 9.95
N GLU A 518 -2.38 -20.68 10.80
CA GLU A 518 -1.99 -21.13 12.15
C GLU A 518 -2.99 -20.77 13.27
N ASN A 519 -4.27 -20.54 12.93
CA ASN A 519 -5.34 -20.22 13.89
C ASN A 519 -4.97 -19.12 14.92
N LYS A 520 -4.11 -18.18 14.51
CA LYS A 520 -3.62 -17.05 15.32
C LYS A 520 -2.90 -17.47 16.61
N ASN A 521 -2.30 -18.66 16.67
CA ASN A 521 -1.41 -19.07 17.75
C ASN A 521 -0.01 -18.49 17.49
N LEU A 522 0.41 -17.52 18.30
CA LEU A 522 1.65 -16.78 18.09
C LEU A 522 2.91 -17.68 18.10
N LYS A 523 2.92 -18.71 18.93
CA LYS A 523 4.06 -19.64 18.99
C LYS A 523 4.19 -20.46 17.70
N ASN A 524 3.08 -20.97 17.19
CA ASN A 524 3.09 -21.71 15.92
C ASN A 524 3.47 -20.79 14.75
N ILE A 525 2.94 -19.57 14.73
CA ILE A 525 3.29 -18.56 13.73
C ILE A 525 4.78 -18.29 13.74
N ASN A 526 5.39 -18.01 14.90
CA ASN A 526 6.82 -17.78 15.03
C ASN A 526 7.64 -18.97 14.49
N SER A 527 7.32 -20.20 14.94
CA SER A 527 8.02 -21.40 14.46
C SER A 527 7.91 -21.54 12.95
N LYS A 528 6.71 -21.35 12.38
CA LYS A 528 6.48 -21.49 10.93
C LYS A 528 7.23 -20.44 10.10
N LEU A 529 7.26 -19.19 10.56
CA LEU A 529 8.03 -18.13 9.90
C LEU A 529 9.52 -18.43 9.89
N VAL A 530 10.08 -18.89 11.03
CA VAL A 530 11.49 -19.30 11.14
C VAL A 530 11.77 -20.50 10.22
N ASP A 531 10.89 -21.50 10.20
CA ASP A 531 11.05 -22.68 9.33
C ASP A 531 11.11 -22.29 7.85
N ILE A 532 10.18 -21.42 7.39
CA ILE A 532 10.15 -20.95 6.01
C ILE A 532 11.45 -20.20 5.66
N ALA A 533 11.90 -19.28 6.51
CA ALA A 533 13.13 -18.55 6.27
C ALA A 533 14.36 -19.47 6.22
N ASN A 534 14.43 -20.48 7.10
CA ASN A 534 15.47 -21.48 7.11
C ASN A 534 15.42 -22.41 5.88
N ASP A 535 14.24 -22.79 5.42
CA ASP A 535 14.06 -23.64 4.23
C ASP A 535 14.45 -22.89 2.94
N ASN A 536 14.31 -21.56 2.93
CA ASN A 536 14.78 -20.68 1.86
C ASN A 536 16.29 -20.30 1.99
N GLY A 537 17.02 -20.96 2.86
CA GLY A 537 18.47 -20.84 2.98
C GLY A 537 18.98 -20.35 4.33
N GLY A 538 18.19 -19.56 5.09
CA GLY A 538 18.54 -19.09 6.45
C GLY A 538 19.96 -18.49 6.53
N GLY A 539 20.29 -17.62 5.60
CA GLY A 539 21.67 -17.09 5.47
C GLY A 539 22.00 -16.01 6.48
N ASP A 540 21.02 -15.55 7.29
CA ASP A 540 21.19 -14.62 8.39
C ASP A 540 20.43 -15.03 9.65
N ASN A 541 20.67 -14.32 10.77
CA ASN A 541 19.95 -14.51 12.02
C ASN A 541 18.49 -14.10 11.87
N ILE A 542 17.58 -14.90 12.41
CA ILE A 542 16.14 -14.72 12.26
C ILE A 542 15.54 -14.43 13.63
N THR A 543 15.17 -13.19 13.87
CA THR A 543 14.56 -12.77 15.14
C THR A 543 13.19 -12.19 14.91
N ILE A 544 12.19 -12.64 15.69
CA ILE A 544 10.78 -12.29 15.53
C ILE A 544 10.19 -12.02 16.91
N VAL A 545 9.46 -10.90 17.02
CA VAL A 545 8.60 -10.57 18.17
C VAL A 545 7.20 -10.29 17.66
N LEU A 546 6.22 -11.00 18.20
CA LEU A 546 4.80 -10.85 17.90
C LEU A 546 4.04 -10.34 19.12
N VAL A 547 3.14 -9.39 18.91
CA VAL A 547 2.17 -8.93 19.93
C VAL A 547 0.79 -8.90 19.30
N LYS A 548 -0.17 -9.60 19.91
CA LYS A 548 -1.57 -9.64 19.46
C LYS A 548 -2.46 -8.87 20.42
N ALA A 549 -3.28 -8.00 19.87
CA ALA A 549 -4.36 -7.27 20.52
C ALA A 549 -5.66 -8.11 20.51
N GLN A 550 -6.27 -8.33 21.70
CA GLN A 550 -7.43 -9.20 21.90
C GLN A 550 -8.65 -8.46 22.43
#